data_538b93946852f1c0408c5bf616be772a
#
_entry.id   538b93946852f1c0408c5bf616be772a
#
_cell.length_a   1.000
_cell.length_b   1.000
_cell.length_c   1.000
_cell.angle_alpha   90.00
_cell.angle_beta   90.00
_cell.angle_gamma   90.00
#
_symmetry.space_group_name_H-M   'P 1'
#
loop_
_entity.id
_entity.type
_entity.pdbx_description
1 polymer ?
#
loop_
_entity_poly.entity_id
_entity_poly.type
_entity_poly.pdbx_seq_one_letter_code
_entity_poly.pdbx_strand_id
1 'polypeptide(L)'
;MKKIILSVLVLASLSTKAQMFRNKSDTAIIGKDTIYYQKGGILIKPVIVNYQGESAWSLSWTANNLSSNGEGCNTYVTLRGKNNQQLADFNCYIPASVVAVWGVSNAPIDSTILSQYPRFVKQD
;
A
#
# COMPACT_ATOMS: atom_id res chain seq x y z
N MET A 1 -29.96 0.58 -26.59
CA MET A 1 -29.34 1.80 -26.05
C MET A 1 -29.91 2.20 -24.71
N LYS A 2 -31.23 2.23 -24.57
CA LYS A 2 -31.84 2.58 -23.27
C LYS A 2 -31.45 1.61 -22.15
N LYS A 3 -31.27 0.32 -22.44
CA LYS A 3 -30.83 -0.67 -21.46
C LYS A 3 -29.41 -0.43 -20.98
N ILE A 4 -28.56 0.03 -21.90
CA ILE A 4 -27.14 0.33 -21.56
C ILE A 4 -27.08 1.54 -20.63
N ILE A 5 -27.87 2.57 -20.90
CA ILE A 5 -27.93 3.77 -20.06
C ILE A 5 -28.43 3.43 -18.66
N LEU A 6 -29.49 2.60 -18.58
CA LEU A 6 -30.03 2.18 -17.30
C LEU A 6 -29.00 1.35 -16.50
N SER A 7 -28.29 0.46 -17.17
CA SER A 7 -27.22 -0.33 -16.53
C SER A 7 -26.11 0.55 -16.00
N VAL A 8 -25.74 1.60 -16.73
CA VAL A 8 -24.70 2.54 -16.31
C VAL A 8 -25.15 3.29 -15.05
N LEU A 9 -26.41 3.71 -14.99
CA LEU A 9 -26.95 4.39 -13.81
C LEU A 9 -26.96 3.50 -12.57
N VAL A 10 -27.38 2.24 -12.72
CA VAL A 10 -27.38 1.27 -11.63
C VAL A 10 -25.95 0.98 -11.18
N LEU A 11 -25.04 0.80 -12.11
CA LEU A 11 -23.62 0.60 -11.78
C LEU A 11 -23.03 1.81 -11.09
N ALA A 12 -23.40 3.03 -11.50
CA ALA A 12 -22.91 4.24 -10.85
C ALA A 12 -23.38 4.33 -9.40
N SER A 13 -24.62 3.98 -9.10
CA SER A 13 -25.12 4.01 -7.73
C SER A 13 -24.50 2.93 -6.85
N LEU A 14 -24.23 1.75 -7.42
CA LEU A 14 -23.55 0.66 -6.69
C LEU A 14 -22.07 0.91 -6.55
N SER A 15 -21.44 1.60 -7.49
CA SER A 15 -20.02 1.82 -7.52
C SER A 15 -19.57 3.00 -6.69
N THR A 16 -20.47 3.77 -6.07
CA THR A 16 -20.10 4.93 -5.25
C THR A 16 -19.14 4.52 -4.12
N LYS A 17 -19.45 3.43 -3.41
CA LYS A 17 -18.54 2.89 -2.38
C LYS A 17 -17.27 2.33 -3.00
N ALA A 18 -17.38 1.67 -4.14
CA ALA A 18 -16.22 1.13 -4.84
C ALA A 18 -15.30 2.24 -5.34
N GLN A 19 -15.85 3.37 -5.78
CA GLN A 19 -15.06 4.53 -6.18
C GLN A 19 -14.31 5.14 -5.00
N MET A 20 -14.89 5.14 -3.80
CA MET A 20 -14.18 5.59 -2.60
C MET A 20 -12.97 4.71 -2.31
N PHE A 21 -13.08 3.41 -2.52
CA PHE A 21 -11.93 2.50 -2.42
C PHE A 21 -10.93 2.74 -3.55
N ARG A 22 -11.40 2.94 -4.77
CA ARG A 22 -10.54 3.20 -5.93
C ARG A 22 -9.77 4.50 -5.80
N ASN A 23 -10.39 5.54 -5.19
CA ASN A 23 -9.71 6.81 -4.96
C ASN A 23 -8.54 6.67 -3.99
N LYS A 24 -8.48 5.58 -3.22
CA LYS A 24 -7.37 5.28 -2.31
C LYS A 24 -6.36 4.34 -2.93
N SER A 25 -6.57 3.93 -4.19
CA SER A 25 -5.66 3.03 -4.88
C SER A 25 -5.13 3.69 -6.15
N ASP A 26 -3.93 3.27 -6.51
CA ASP A 26 -3.28 3.63 -7.76
C ASP A 26 -3.13 2.39 -8.62
N THR A 27 -2.78 2.60 -9.88
CA THR A 27 -2.59 1.53 -10.84
C THR A 27 -1.22 1.67 -11.49
N ALA A 28 -0.51 0.55 -11.62
CA ALA A 28 0.76 0.50 -12.32
C ALA A 28 0.77 -0.69 -13.27
N ILE A 29 1.51 -0.57 -14.36
CA ILE A 29 1.72 -1.67 -15.30
C ILE A 29 3.16 -2.10 -15.18
N ILE A 30 3.38 -3.36 -14.82
CA ILE A 30 4.70 -3.96 -14.68
C ILE A 30 4.75 -5.15 -15.65
N GLY A 31 5.48 -5.00 -16.75
CA GLY A 31 5.46 -5.99 -17.82
C GLY A 31 4.07 -6.12 -18.43
N LYS A 32 3.45 -7.29 -18.31
CA LYS A 32 2.09 -7.56 -18.78
C LYS A 32 1.05 -7.46 -17.68
N ASP A 33 1.48 -7.20 -16.44
CA ASP A 33 0.61 -7.24 -15.28
C ASP A 33 0.12 -5.84 -14.92
N THR A 34 -1.17 -5.73 -14.61
CA THR A 34 -1.74 -4.53 -14.04
C THR A 34 -1.81 -4.71 -12.54
N ILE A 35 -1.16 -3.80 -11.81
CA ILE A 35 -1.06 -3.85 -10.36
C ILE A 35 -1.88 -2.73 -9.77
N TYR A 36 -2.82 -3.08 -8.90
CA TYR A 36 -3.58 -2.12 -8.11
C TYR A 36 -2.96 -2.07 -6.72
N TYR A 37 -2.59 -0.89 -6.25
CA TYR A 37 -1.92 -0.75 -4.97
C TYR A 37 -2.47 0.45 -4.21
N GLN A 38 -2.23 0.48 -2.91
CA GLN A 38 -2.70 1.55 -2.05
C GLN A 38 -2.04 2.87 -2.45
N LYS A 39 -2.82 3.94 -2.55
CA LYS A 39 -2.28 5.27 -2.87
C LYS A 39 -1.23 5.67 -1.83
N GLY A 40 -0.07 6.09 -2.30
CA GLY A 40 1.07 6.38 -1.45
C GLY A 40 1.87 5.14 -1.03
N GLY A 41 1.43 3.94 -1.42
CA GLY A 41 2.16 2.71 -1.16
C GLY A 41 3.38 2.54 -2.03
N ILE A 42 4.17 1.53 -1.73
CA ILE A 42 5.41 1.23 -2.42
C ILE A 42 5.21 -0.01 -3.28
N LEU A 43 5.49 0.10 -4.58
CA LEU A 43 5.55 -1.06 -5.45
C LEU A 43 6.85 -1.82 -5.18
N ILE A 44 6.74 -3.13 -5.02
CA ILE A 44 7.89 -4.00 -4.77
C ILE A 44 7.95 -5.10 -5.82
N LYS A 45 9.10 -5.71 -5.97
CA LYS A 45 9.23 -6.90 -6.80
C LYS A 45 8.45 -8.02 -6.12
N PRO A 46 7.72 -8.85 -6.90
CA PRO A 46 6.84 -9.85 -6.29
C PRO A 46 7.61 -10.83 -5.41
N VAL A 47 7.07 -11.09 -4.24
CA VAL A 47 7.65 -12.01 -3.26
C VAL A 47 6.53 -12.76 -2.55
N ILE A 48 6.69 -14.07 -2.41
CA ILE A 48 5.69 -14.90 -1.72
C ILE A 48 5.70 -14.57 -0.23
N VAL A 49 4.51 -14.30 0.32
CA VAL A 49 4.38 -13.80 1.69
C VAL A 49 3.45 -14.63 2.57
N ASN A 50 2.83 -15.67 2.03
CA ASN A 50 1.96 -16.53 2.84
C ASN A 50 2.03 -17.99 2.39
N TYR A 51 1.38 -18.86 3.15
CA TYR A 51 1.39 -20.30 2.90
C TYR A 51 0.63 -20.71 1.63
N GLN A 52 -0.27 -19.87 1.15
CA GLN A 52 -1.01 -20.11 -0.08
C GLN A 52 -0.16 -19.83 -1.33
N GLY A 53 1.06 -19.33 -1.16
CA GLY A 53 1.94 -19.02 -2.27
C GLY A 53 1.59 -17.72 -2.97
N GLU A 54 0.83 -16.85 -2.34
CA GLU A 54 0.47 -15.57 -2.92
C GLU A 54 1.62 -14.58 -2.84
N SER A 55 1.82 -13.83 -3.93
CA SER A 55 2.90 -12.86 -4.01
C SER A 55 2.40 -11.47 -3.69
N ALA A 56 3.15 -10.76 -2.85
CA ALA A 56 2.94 -9.34 -2.62
C ALA A 56 3.60 -8.54 -3.75
N TRP A 57 2.89 -7.53 -4.24
CA TRP A 57 3.36 -6.63 -5.28
C TRP A 57 3.49 -5.19 -4.78
N SER A 58 3.00 -4.93 -3.58
CA SER A 58 3.10 -3.61 -2.96
C SER A 58 3.03 -3.72 -1.46
N LEU A 59 3.50 -2.69 -0.79
CA LEU A 59 3.29 -2.53 0.64
C LEU A 59 2.79 -1.12 0.93
N SER A 60 2.01 -1.01 1.98
CA SER A 60 1.53 0.27 2.48
C SER A 60 1.70 0.28 3.99
N TRP A 61 1.74 1.48 4.58
CA TRP A 61 1.91 1.58 6.02
C TRP A 61 1.11 2.73 6.60
N THR A 62 0.79 2.60 7.87
CA THR A 62 0.23 3.69 8.67
C THR A 62 1.05 3.83 9.93
N ALA A 63 1.26 5.06 10.39
CA ALA A 63 2.01 5.31 11.60
C ALA A 63 1.09 5.25 12.81
N ASN A 64 1.54 4.51 13.82
CA ASN A 64 0.85 4.38 15.09
C ASN A 64 1.73 4.88 16.21
N ASN A 65 1.10 5.38 17.28
CA ASN A 65 1.80 5.78 18.49
C ASN A 65 2.92 6.80 18.24
N LEU A 66 2.60 7.81 17.41
CA LEU A 66 3.49 8.95 17.24
C LEU A 66 3.64 9.65 18.58
N SER A 67 4.87 9.64 19.08
CA SER A 67 5.19 10.29 20.36
C SER A 67 5.69 11.70 20.11
N SER A 68 5.14 12.67 20.85
CA SER A 68 5.62 14.03 20.83
C SER A 68 6.93 14.20 21.62
N ASN A 69 7.40 13.14 22.29
CA ASN A 69 8.56 13.19 23.17
C ASN A 69 9.89 12.87 22.47
N GLY A 70 9.91 12.87 21.16
CA GLY A 70 11.13 12.57 20.41
C GLY A 70 11.46 11.09 20.34
N GLU A 71 10.54 10.23 20.72
CA GLU A 71 10.69 8.79 20.54
C GLU A 71 10.35 8.38 19.12
N GLY A 72 10.71 7.15 18.76
CA GLY A 72 10.30 6.59 17.47
C GLY A 72 8.81 6.30 17.41
N CYS A 73 8.38 5.74 16.32
CA CYS A 73 6.99 5.30 16.17
C CYS A 73 6.94 3.89 15.60
N ASN A 74 5.80 3.23 15.79
CA ASN A 74 5.52 1.98 15.12
C ASN A 74 4.71 2.24 13.86
N THR A 75 5.06 1.55 12.79
CA THR A 75 4.24 1.52 11.59
C THR A 75 3.60 0.16 11.45
N TYR A 76 2.36 0.17 11.01
CA TYR A 76 1.64 -1.03 10.65
C TYR A 76 1.76 -1.19 9.13
N VAL A 77 2.52 -2.21 8.72
CA VAL A 77 2.82 -2.43 7.30
C VAL A 77 1.91 -3.53 6.78
N THR A 78 1.28 -3.28 5.65
CA THR A 78 0.41 -4.24 4.98
C THR A 78 1.00 -4.62 3.64
N LEU A 79 1.14 -5.93 3.40
CA LEU A 79 1.60 -6.48 2.13
C LEU A 79 0.38 -6.82 1.29
N ARG A 80 0.38 -6.37 0.03
CA ARG A 80 -0.79 -6.46 -0.83
C ARG A 80 -0.46 -7.12 -2.16
N GLY A 81 -1.41 -7.88 -2.68
CA GLY A 81 -1.30 -8.55 -3.96
C GLY A 81 -1.63 -7.64 -5.14
N LYS A 82 -1.71 -8.22 -6.34
CA LYS A 82 -1.95 -7.48 -7.59
C LYS A 82 -3.24 -6.66 -7.56
N ASN A 83 -4.26 -7.13 -6.88
CA ASN A 83 -5.57 -6.48 -6.83
C ASN A 83 -5.75 -5.66 -5.56
N ASN A 84 -4.65 -5.27 -4.93
CA ASN A 84 -4.63 -4.51 -3.69
C ASN A 84 -5.22 -5.27 -2.49
N GLN A 85 -5.38 -6.58 -2.60
CA GLN A 85 -5.89 -7.39 -1.49
C GLN A 85 -4.81 -7.54 -0.41
N GLN A 86 -5.22 -7.51 0.84
CA GLN A 86 -4.31 -7.69 1.97
C GLN A 86 -3.91 -9.16 2.06
N LEU A 87 -2.62 -9.43 2.03
CA LEU A 87 -2.07 -10.78 2.12
C LEU A 87 -1.43 -11.06 3.48
N ALA A 88 -0.74 -10.07 4.04
CA ALA A 88 -0.06 -10.18 5.31
C ALA A 88 0.18 -8.80 5.88
N ASP A 89 0.48 -8.74 7.16
CA ASP A 89 0.82 -7.48 7.82
C ASP A 89 1.85 -7.73 8.92
N PHE A 90 2.55 -6.67 9.28
CA PHE A 90 3.52 -6.71 10.37
C PHE A 90 3.76 -5.31 10.88
N ASN A 91 4.34 -5.21 12.08
CA ASN A 91 4.75 -3.93 12.65
C ASN A 91 6.22 -3.69 12.37
N CYS A 92 6.55 -2.43 12.09
CA CYS A 92 7.92 -2.00 11.85
C CYS A 92 8.20 -0.77 12.72
N TYR A 93 9.21 -0.86 13.58
CA TYR A 93 9.61 0.25 14.43
C TYR A 93 10.44 1.24 13.62
N ILE A 94 10.08 2.51 13.73
CA ILE A 94 10.81 3.60 13.07
C ILE A 94 11.56 4.37 14.15
N PRO A 95 12.91 4.42 14.08
CA PRO A 95 13.71 5.11 15.09
C PRO A 95 13.41 6.61 15.17
N ALA A 96 13.64 7.19 16.34
CA ALA A 96 13.42 8.61 16.57
C ALA A 96 14.19 9.50 15.60
N SER A 97 15.40 9.10 15.21
CA SER A 97 16.22 9.85 14.27
C SER A 97 15.56 9.97 12.89
N VAL A 98 14.81 8.94 12.47
CA VAL A 98 14.08 8.96 11.21
C VAL A 98 12.81 9.79 11.35
N VAL A 99 12.08 9.63 12.45
CA VAL A 99 10.88 10.43 12.72
C VAL A 99 11.20 11.91 12.72
N ALA A 100 12.37 12.29 13.26
CA ALA A 100 12.79 13.68 13.34
C ALA A 100 12.96 14.34 11.97
N VAL A 101 13.30 13.56 10.93
CA VAL A 101 13.46 14.07 9.56
C VAL A 101 12.26 13.78 8.68
N TRP A 102 11.23 13.17 9.24
CA TRP A 102 9.97 12.89 8.54
C TRP A 102 9.18 14.18 8.43
N GLY A 103 9.23 14.78 7.25
CA GLY A 103 8.51 16.04 6.98
C GLY A 103 7.29 15.80 6.13
N VAL A 104 7.22 16.52 5.00
CA VAL A 104 6.08 16.39 4.06
C VAL A 104 6.18 15.15 3.19
N SER A 105 7.35 14.55 3.09
CA SER A 105 7.57 13.34 2.28
C SER A 105 7.63 12.12 3.18
N ASN A 106 7.05 11.03 2.71
CA ASN A 106 7.10 9.73 3.39
C ASN A 106 8.40 8.95 3.07
N ALA A 107 9.27 9.50 2.23
CA ALA A 107 10.47 8.82 1.78
C ALA A 107 11.37 8.30 2.92
N PRO A 108 11.60 9.05 4.02
CA PRO A 108 12.41 8.53 5.13
C PRO A 108 11.82 7.27 5.76
N ILE A 109 10.50 7.23 5.91
CA ILE A 109 9.81 6.07 6.49
C ILE A 109 9.87 4.88 5.53
N ASP A 110 9.57 5.13 4.26
CA ASP A 110 9.63 4.10 3.21
C ASP A 110 11.02 3.45 3.16
N SER A 111 12.07 4.26 3.14
CA SER A 111 13.45 3.78 3.11
C SER A 111 13.82 2.95 4.32
N THR A 112 13.34 3.35 5.50
CA THR A 112 13.61 2.64 6.75
C THR A 112 12.95 1.27 6.75
N ILE A 113 11.69 1.19 6.32
CA ILE A 113 10.97 -0.09 6.24
C ILE A 113 11.71 -1.04 5.28
N LEU A 114 12.07 -0.55 4.10
CA LEU A 114 12.75 -1.39 3.11
C LEU A 114 14.14 -1.82 3.58
N SER A 115 14.85 -0.98 4.32
CA SER A 115 16.17 -1.33 4.82
C SER A 115 16.12 -2.37 5.93
N GLN A 116 15.06 -2.37 6.76
CA GLN A 116 14.88 -3.37 7.81
C GLN A 116 14.41 -4.72 7.26
N TYR A 117 13.77 -4.72 6.11
CA TYR A 117 13.20 -5.93 5.50
C TYR A 117 13.72 -6.07 4.06
N PRO A 118 14.99 -6.45 3.88
CA PRO A 118 15.62 -6.46 2.54
C PRO A 118 15.02 -7.45 1.55
N ARG A 119 14.17 -8.37 2.00
CA ARG A 119 13.43 -9.24 1.07
C ARG A 119 12.41 -8.47 0.24
N PHE A 120 12.00 -7.28 0.68
CA PHE A 120 11.08 -6.42 -0.06
C PHE A 120 11.90 -5.42 -0.85
N VAL A 121 12.04 -5.66 -2.14
CA VAL A 121 12.86 -4.84 -3.03
C VAL A 121 11.94 -3.91 -3.82
N LYS A 122 12.21 -2.63 -3.75
CA LYS A 122 11.42 -1.63 -4.47
C LYS A 122 11.45 -1.91 -5.98
N GLN A 123 10.30 -1.78 -6.64
CA GLN A 123 10.21 -1.88 -8.09
C GLN A 123 10.90 -0.67 -8.74
N ASP A 124 11.61 -0.94 -9.82
CA ASP A 124 12.34 0.10 -10.56
C ASP A 124 11.41 1.08 -11.28
#